data_b2112871d6634c4eb36c9f1e8d2bc465
#
_entry.id   b2112871d6634c4eb36c9f1e8d2bc465
#
_cell.length_a   1.000
_cell.length_b   1.000
_cell.length_c   1.000
_cell.angle_alpha   90.00
_cell.angle_beta   90.00
_cell.angle_gamma   90.00
#
_symmetry.space_group_name_H-M   'P 1'
#
loop_
_entity.id
_entity.type
_entity.pdbx_description
1 polymer ?
#
loop_
_entity_poly.entity_id
_entity_poly.type
_entity_poly.pdbx_seq_one_letter_code
_entity_poly.pdbx_strand_id
1 'polypeptide(L)'
;GIKDKFGVLEPLNLHSSPGQGFNKLPSDKVRLLLEHWDWVVELLVWDWKAIVVDGIIPMWFYKASEKDERRDFARVLDFKTRLFMADCIIPVMTARMLCGDFVRRFMAAGKVLSFFSAAGMEIYYGKWDEFVRYITGDLSVDELYCYDMPKYDKNFPHEWHYQTAQLIASMYEEKWSAPIMRVFARVANAPAVLTITGGIMLRPCDNPSGQFATIVVNTIGIRRLMMRAWMLADGNANVAGGGTSLAVFNRWVRVKIIGDDNIFTLSPGLNPMKPEHFLQAGLEGGWPPDREGTGRLDDSLFAGRGSVLAQIGGWEIFLPFINPDKILAVNEYRKGKPDDVKTLMRAYAAAELAFPLVFHGESELFLQLYDYFMVWKAVGLVSRDPLFRATAVGLPGMERMWTQYTDKPCPIRELTQLVNKQYRCAEEGGASFLLVHGA
;
A
#
# COMPACT_ATOMS: atom_id res chain seq x y z
N GLY A 1 -11.96 7.34 -14.71
CA GLY A 1 -10.95 8.20 -14.08
C GLY A 1 -10.52 9.34 -15.00
N ILE A 2 -9.98 10.40 -14.43
CA ILE A 2 -9.42 11.53 -15.18
C ILE A 2 -7.94 11.24 -15.44
N LYS A 3 -7.52 11.31 -16.70
CA LYS A 3 -6.12 11.10 -17.11
C LYS A 3 -5.56 12.35 -17.78
N ASP A 4 -4.38 12.77 -17.34
CA ASP A 4 -3.60 13.82 -18.00
C ASP A 4 -2.09 13.58 -17.83
N LYS A 5 -1.26 14.59 -18.15
CA LYS A 5 0.21 14.50 -17.98
C LYS A 5 0.69 14.28 -16.54
N PHE A 6 -0.16 14.47 -15.54
CA PHE A 6 0.16 14.29 -14.12
C PHE A 6 -0.33 12.95 -13.55
N GLY A 7 -0.87 12.06 -14.40
CA GLY A 7 -1.29 10.72 -14.00
C GLY A 7 -2.80 10.49 -14.14
N VAL A 8 -3.27 9.45 -13.49
CA VAL A 8 -4.65 8.99 -13.52
C VAL A 8 -5.27 9.15 -12.14
N LEU A 9 -6.43 9.80 -12.06
CA LEU A 9 -7.30 9.64 -10.90
C LEU A 9 -8.05 8.32 -11.08
N GLU A 10 -7.70 7.33 -10.27
CA GLU A 10 -8.30 6.01 -10.32
C GLU A 10 -9.83 6.08 -10.24
N PRO A 11 -10.55 5.27 -11.00
CA PRO A 11 -12.01 5.20 -10.89
C PRO A 11 -12.41 4.73 -9.49
N LEU A 12 -13.67 4.96 -9.13
CA LEU A 12 -14.24 4.35 -7.92
C LEU A 12 -14.20 2.82 -8.05
N ASN A 13 -13.87 2.13 -6.96
CA ASN A 13 -14.08 0.69 -6.90
C ASN A 13 -15.60 0.41 -6.89
N LEU A 14 -16.15 0.11 -8.05
CA LEU A 14 -17.58 -0.06 -8.27
C LEU A 14 -18.12 -1.35 -7.62
N HIS A 15 -17.28 -2.36 -7.42
CA HIS A 15 -17.64 -3.64 -6.80
C HIS A 15 -17.61 -3.61 -5.26
N SER A 16 -17.31 -2.47 -4.66
CA SER A 16 -17.37 -2.29 -3.21
C SER A 16 -18.72 -1.70 -2.76
N SER A 17 -19.03 -1.88 -1.47
CA SER A 17 -20.22 -1.29 -0.86
C SER A 17 -20.32 0.22 -1.09
N PRO A 18 -21.52 0.77 -1.35
CA PRO A 18 -21.75 2.20 -1.45
C PRO A 18 -21.67 2.93 -0.09
N GLY A 19 -21.54 2.21 1.01
CA GLY A 19 -21.48 2.76 2.36
C GLY A 19 -22.82 2.90 3.07
N GLN A 20 -22.82 3.62 4.19
CA GLN A 20 -24.02 3.86 4.99
C GLN A 20 -25.02 4.76 4.25
N GLY A 21 -26.31 4.56 4.53
CA GLY A 21 -27.42 5.26 3.88
C GLY A 21 -28.05 4.47 2.73
N PHE A 22 -27.36 3.48 2.21
CA PHE A 22 -27.81 2.66 1.07
C PHE A 22 -28.09 1.19 1.46
N ASN A 23 -28.32 0.89 2.73
CA ASN A 23 -28.41 -0.48 3.27
C ASN A 23 -29.58 -1.30 2.72
N LYS A 24 -30.64 -0.63 2.24
CA LYS A 24 -31.83 -1.28 1.63
C LYS A 24 -31.74 -1.36 0.10
N LEU A 25 -30.65 -0.89 -0.47
CA LEU A 25 -30.39 -0.81 -1.90
C LEU A 25 -29.34 -1.86 -2.32
N PRO A 26 -29.02 -1.96 -3.60
CA PRO A 26 -28.03 -2.90 -4.09
C PRO A 26 -26.71 -2.87 -3.30
N SER A 27 -26.16 -4.04 -3.07
CA SER A 27 -24.98 -4.23 -2.21
C SER A 27 -23.68 -3.67 -2.80
N ASP A 28 -23.68 -3.25 -4.05
CA ASP A 28 -22.53 -2.69 -4.74
C ASP A 28 -22.85 -1.37 -5.45
N LYS A 29 -21.80 -0.59 -5.72
CA LYS A 29 -21.93 0.72 -6.35
C LYS A 29 -22.40 0.66 -7.80
N VAL A 30 -22.10 -0.43 -8.53
CA VAL A 30 -22.54 -0.60 -9.93
C VAL A 30 -24.06 -0.56 -9.99
N ARG A 31 -24.71 -1.43 -9.23
CA ARG A 31 -26.17 -1.51 -9.20
C ARG A 31 -26.80 -0.25 -8.66
N LEU A 32 -26.24 0.35 -7.61
CA LEU A 32 -26.71 1.64 -7.10
C LEU A 32 -26.70 2.71 -8.18
N LEU A 33 -25.59 2.84 -8.92
CA LEU A 33 -25.46 3.85 -9.98
C LEU A 33 -26.33 3.56 -11.20
N LEU A 34 -26.59 2.28 -11.53
CA LEU A 34 -27.45 1.91 -12.65
C LEU A 34 -28.93 2.07 -12.34
N GLU A 35 -29.35 1.69 -11.11
CA GLU A 35 -30.76 1.63 -10.75
C GLU A 35 -31.29 2.91 -10.09
N HIS A 36 -30.38 3.75 -9.49
CA HIS A 36 -30.75 4.91 -8.68
C HIS A 36 -29.91 6.15 -9.00
N TRP A 37 -29.46 6.32 -10.24
CA TRP A 37 -28.58 7.39 -10.66
C TRP A 37 -29.09 8.79 -10.30
N ASP A 38 -30.36 9.08 -10.61
CA ASP A 38 -30.93 10.41 -10.39
C ASP A 38 -30.91 10.78 -8.90
N TRP A 39 -31.29 9.85 -8.05
CA TRP A 39 -31.21 10.06 -6.60
C TRP A 39 -29.79 10.26 -6.08
N VAL A 40 -28.82 9.50 -6.58
CA VAL A 40 -27.41 9.70 -6.23
C VAL A 40 -26.94 11.09 -6.65
N VAL A 41 -27.34 11.54 -7.83
CA VAL A 41 -27.01 12.90 -8.34
C VAL A 41 -27.66 13.98 -7.47
N GLU A 42 -28.91 13.83 -7.08
CA GLU A 42 -29.60 14.77 -6.17
C GLU A 42 -28.87 14.91 -4.84
N LEU A 43 -28.48 13.79 -4.22
CA LEU A 43 -27.70 13.79 -2.98
C LEU A 43 -26.31 14.42 -3.17
N LEU A 44 -25.67 14.16 -4.28
CA LEU A 44 -24.36 14.72 -4.59
C LEU A 44 -24.44 16.24 -4.79
N VAL A 45 -25.46 16.71 -5.52
CA VAL A 45 -25.70 18.15 -5.71
C VAL A 45 -26.01 18.83 -4.38
N TRP A 46 -26.82 18.18 -3.53
CA TRP A 46 -27.11 18.68 -2.19
C TRP A 46 -25.83 18.79 -1.34
N ASP A 47 -25.00 17.72 -1.26
CA ASP A 47 -23.78 17.71 -0.48
C ASP A 47 -22.76 18.75 -1.00
N TRP A 48 -22.65 18.85 -2.33
CA TRP A 48 -21.81 19.86 -2.99
C TRP A 48 -22.25 21.27 -2.64
N LYS A 49 -23.56 21.57 -2.80
CA LYS A 49 -24.12 22.89 -2.47
C LYS A 49 -23.91 23.24 -1.00
N ALA A 50 -24.16 22.32 -0.08
CA ALA A 50 -23.94 22.53 1.35
C ALA A 50 -22.48 22.93 1.63
N ILE A 51 -21.50 22.20 1.07
CA ILE A 51 -20.08 22.43 1.32
C ILE A 51 -19.58 23.69 0.61
N VAL A 52 -19.90 23.87 -0.66
CA VAL A 52 -19.30 24.91 -1.51
C VAL A 52 -20.02 26.25 -1.39
N VAL A 53 -21.35 26.22 -1.37
CA VAL A 53 -22.19 27.41 -1.43
C VAL A 53 -22.66 27.85 -0.05
N ASP A 54 -23.30 26.94 0.68
CA ASP A 54 -23.97 27.28 1.94
C ASP A 54 -23.02 27.32 3.15
N GLY A 55 -21.80 26.80 3.00
CA GLY A 55 -20.80 26.78 4.07
C GLY A 55 -21.06 25.77 5.18
N ILE A 56 -21.94 24.81 4.93
CA ILE A 56 -22.36 23.78 5.89
C ILE A 56 -21.49 22.53 5.72
N ILE A 57 -21.22 21.86 6.84
CA ILE A 57 -20.55 20.55 6.84
C ILE A 57 -21.60 19.47 7.06
N PRO A 58 -22.06 18.78 6.00
CA PRO A 58 -23.05 17.71 6.15
C PRO A 58 -22.52 16.56 7.00
N MET A 59 -23.36 16.02 7.88
CA MET A 59 -23.02 14.85 8.68
C MET A 59 -23.29 13.57 7.87
N TRP A 60 -22.25 12.81 7.60
CA TRP A 60 -22.30 11.47 7.04
C TRP A 60 -21.69 10.46 8.02
N PHE A 61 -22.23 9.25 8.03
CA PHE A 61 -21.76 8.21 8.92
C PHE A 61 -20.78 7.30 8.21
N TYR A 62 -19.67 6.97 8.88
CA TYR A 62 -18.84 5.84 8.52
C TYR A 62 -19.51 4.55 8.99
N LYS A 63 -19.42 3.51 8.21
CA LYS A 63 -19.88 2.18 8.60
C LYS A 63 -18.70 1.33 9.04
N ALA A 64 -18.70 0.91 10.30
CA ALA A 64 -17.78 -0.09 10.77
C ALA A 64 -18.15 -1.47 10.19
N SER A 65 -17.18 -2.17 9.66
CA SER A 65 -17.29 -3.55 9.19
C SER A 65 -16.05 -4.30 9.59
N GLU A 66 -16.18 -5.59 9.84
CA GLU A 66 -15.05 -6.45 10.08
C GLU A 66 -14.22 -6.58 8.80
N LYS A 67 -12.90 -6.47 8.94
CA LYS A 67 -11.98 -6.65 7.83
C LYS A 67 -11.77 -8.14 7.60
N ASP A 68 -12.20 -8.60 6.45
CA ASP A 68 -12.02 -9.97 6.01
C ASP A 68 -10.56 -10.15 5.54
N GLU A 69 -9.69 -10.55 6.47
CA GLU A 69 -8.27 -10.76 6.23
C GLU A 69 -7.76 -11.97 7.02
N ARG A 70 -6.75 -12.64 6.49
CA ARG A 70 -6.05 -13.72 7.21
C ARG A 70 -5.26 -13.11 8.37
N ARG A 71 -5.28 -13.79 9.52
CA ARG A 71 -4.57 -13.39 10.73
C ARG A 71 -3.93 -14.58 11.42
N ASP A 72 -2.92 -14.28 12.24
CA ASP A 72 -2.32 -15.26 13.14
C ASP A 72 -3.39 -15.88 14.04
N PHE A 73 -3.31 -17.18 14.21
CA PHE A 73 -4.29 -17.96 14.98
C PHE A 73 -4.46 -17.44 16.41
N ALA A 74 -3.36 -17.03 17.06
CA ALA A 74 -3.41 -16.42 18.39
C ALA A 74 -4.30 -15.16 18.44
N ARG A 75 -4.21 -14.31 17.43
CA ARG A 75 -5.05 -13.08 17.32
C ARG A 75 -6.52 -13.41 17.05
N VAL A 76 -6.79 -14.52 16.35
CA VAL A 76 -8.15 -15.01 16.13
C VAL A 76 -8.74 -15.52 17.44
N LEU A 77 -7.99 -16.28 18.23
CA LEU A 77 -8.41 -16.76 19.55
C LEU A 77 -8.68 -15.60 20.54
N ASP A 78 -7.94 -14.53 20.43
CA ASP A 78 -8.14 -13.32 21.24
C ASP A 78 -9.32 -12.44 20.75
N PHE A 79 -10.09 -12.88 19.77
CA PHE A 79 -11.19 -12.12 19.14
C PHE A 79 -10.77 -10.71 18.66
N LYS A 80 -9.51 -10.52 18.32
CA LYS A 80 -8.96 -9.23 17.86
C LYS A 80 -9.20 -9.04 16.37
N THR A 81 -10.44 -8.83 15.97
CA THR A 81 -10.80 -8.49 14.58
C THR A 81 -10.46 -7.02 14.28
N ARG A 82 -9.81 -6.75 13.14
CA ARG A 82 -9.64 -5.36 12.67
C ARG A 82 -10.95 -4.85 12.08
N LEU A 83 -11.28 -3.63 12.44
CA LEU A 83 -12.41 -2.94 11.85
C LEU A 83 -11.94 -2.09 10.66
N PHE A 84 -12.71 -2.14 9.61
CA PHE A 84 -12.62 -1.25 8.46
C PHE A 84 -13.79 -0.26 8.54
N MET A 85 -13.51 1.02 8.36
CA MET A 85 -14.53 2.07 8.36
C MET A 85 -14.75 2.53 6.92
N ALA A 86 -15.89 2.13 6.36
CA ALA A 86 -16.30 2.52 5.02
C ALA A 86 -17.04 3.87 5.07
N ASP A 87 -16.60 4.81 4.24
CA ASP A 87 -17.31 6.07 4.01
C ASP A 87 -18.48 5.87 3.04
N CYS A 88 -19.45 6.78 3.09
CA CYS A 88 -20.54 6.86 2.12
C CYS A 88 -20.01 7.32 0.76
N ILE A 89 -20.59 6.82 -0.34
CA ILE A 89 -20.20 7.20 -1.70
C ILE A 89 -20.31 8.71 -1.96
N ILE A 90 -21.34 9.37 -1.40
CA ILE A 90 -21.60 10.81 -1.64
C ILE A 90 -20.44 11.68 -1.15
N PRO A 91 -20.03 11.67 0.14
CA PRO A 91 -18.91 12.46 0.61
C PRO A 91 -17.60 12.08 -0.06
N VAL A 92 -17.40 10.80 -0.44
CA VAL A 92 -16.23 10.39 -1.22
C VAL A 92 -16.20 11.05 -2.59
N MET A 93 -17.35 11.12 -3.28
CA MET A 93 -17.45 11.78 -4.59
C MET A 93 -17.20 13.29 -4.47
N THR A 94 -17.82 13.96 -3.50
CA THR A 94 -17.61 15.39 -3.25
C THR A 94 -16.12 15.70 -2.96
N ALA A 95 -15.49 14.90 -2.10
CA ALA A 95 -14.07 15.03 -1.80
C ALA A 95 -13.18 14.82 -3.04
N ARG A 96 -13.52 13.84 -3.89
CA ARG A 96 -12.82 13.62 -5.17
C ARG A 96 -12.99 14.76 -6.15
N MET A 97 -14.14 15.39 -6.21
CA MET A 97 -14.38 16.55 -7.06
C MET A 97 -13.56 17.76 -6.60
N LEU A 98 -13.38 17.96 -5.30
CA LEU A 98 -12.64 19.09 -4.72
C LEU A 98 -11.12 18.84 -4.67
N CYS A 99 -10.70 17.65 -4.25
CA CYS A 99 -9.29 17.37 -3.93
C CYS A 99 -8.66 16.27 -4.82
N GLY A 100 -9.40 15.71 -5.77
CA GLY A 100 -8.93 14.58 -6.58
C GLY A 100 -7.70 14.91 -7.42
N ASP A 101 -7.57 16.14 -7.89
CA ASP A 101 -6.39 16.58 -8.63
C ASP A 101 -5.13 16.56 -7.76
N PHE A 102 -5.22 17.03 -6.52
CA PHE A 102 -4.13 16.94 -5.56
C PHE A 102 -3.71 15.47 -5.32
N VAL A 103 -4.67 14.59 -5.01
CA VAL A 103 -4.37 13.17 -4.75
C VAL A 103 -3.69 12.52 -5.97
N ARG A 104 -4.19 12.79 -7.18
CA ARG A 104 -3.60 12.31 -8.42
C ARG A 104 -2.15 12.77 -8.59
N ARG A 105 -1.87 14.06 -8.36
CA ARG A 105 -0.52 14.64 -8.42
C ARG A 105 0.38 14.08 -7.34
N PHE A 106 -0.15 13.88 -6.14
CA PHE A 106 0.57 13.28 -5.02
C PHE A 106 1.00 11.84 -5.35
N MET A 107 0.08 11.03 -5.90
CA MET A 107 0.39 9.67 -6.35
C MET A 107 1.39 9.65 -7.51
N ALA A 108 1.29 10.59 -8.45
CA ALA A 108 2.28 10.72 -9.53
C ALA A 108 3.67 11.11 -9.00
N ALA A 109 3.72 12.02 -8.03
CA ALA A 109 4.98 12.40 -7.35
C ALA A 109 5.60 11.24 -6.59
N GLY A 110 4.78 10.32 -6.03
CA GLY A 110 5.25 9.12 -5.35
C GLY A 110 6.11 8.18 -6.21
N LYS A 111 5.98 8.27 -7.54
CA LYS A 111 6.84 7.55 -8.49
C LYS A 111 8.26 8.13 -8.59
N VAL A 112 8.46 9.36 -8.13
CA VAL A 112 9.77 10.03 -8.14
C VAL A 112 10.54 9.62 -6.88
N LEU A 113 11.75 9.08 -7.06
CA LEU A 113 12.56 8.55 -5.95
C LEU A 113 12.87 9.61 -4.89
N SER A 114 13.19 10.84 -5.28
CA SER A 114 13.51 11.92 -4.34
C SER A 114 12.29 12.50 -3.60
N PHE A 115 11.06 12.15 -3.99
CA PHE A 115 9.86 12.55 -3.26
C PHE A 115 9.65 11.59 -2.07
N PHE A 116 9.30 12.12 -0.93
CA PHE A 116 9.20 11.35 0.32
C PHE A 116 8.10 10.28 0.34
N SER A 117 7.04 10.44 -0.45
CA SER A 117 5.96 9.47 -0.52
C SER A 117 6.32 8.32 -1.46
N ALA A 118 5.93 7.11 -1.08
CA ALA A 118 5.91 5.94 -1.94
C ALA A 118 4.49 5.60 -2.44
N ALA A 119 3.48 6.40 -2.08
CA ALA A 119 2.12 6.21 -2.59
C ALA A 119 2.11 6.41 -4.11
N GLY A 120 1.76 5.36 -4.86
CA GLY A 120 1.84 5.33 -6.33
C GLY A 120 3.16 4.81 -6.90
N MET A 121 4.14 4.47 -6.06
CA MET A 121 5.38 3.83 -6.50
C MET A 121 5.09 2.45 -7.10
N GLU A 122 5.72 2.16 -8.21
CA GLU A 122 5.70 0.83 -8.83
C GLU A 122 6.79 -0.04 -8.21
N ILE A 123 6.53 -1.36 -8.15
CA ILE A 123 7.48 -2.34 -7.63
C ILE A 123 8.07 -3.22 -8.72
N TYR A 124 7.46 -3.20 -9.90
CA TYR A 124 7.85 -3.97 -11.08
C TYR A 124 8.77 -3.17 -12.01
N TYR A 125 9.28 -3.82 -13.03
CA TYR A 125 10.08 -3.21 -14.11
C TYR A 125 11.32 -2.48 -13.61
N GLY A 126 12.04 -3.10 -12.67
CA GLY A 126 13.26 -2.54 -12.08
C GLY A 126 13.04 -1.43 -11.05
N LYS A 127 11.79 -1.04 -10.80
CA LYS A 127 11.48 0.08 -9.89
C LYS A 127 11.79 -0.23 -8.43
N TRP A 128 11.70 -1.50 -8.03
CA TRP A 128 12.13 -1.90 -6.70
C TRP A 128 13.65 -1.79 -6.53
N ASP A 129 14.44 -2.20 -7.52
CA ASP A 129 15.90 -2.05 -7.49
C ASP A 129 16.31 -0.57 -7.41
N GLU A 130 15.70 0.29 -8.25
CA GLU A 130 15.90 1.74 -8.18
C GLU A 130 15.58 2.30 -6.77
N PHE A 131 14.49 1.85 -6.17
CA PHE A 131 14.08 2.25 -4.82
C PHE A 131 15.10 1.80 -3.77
N VAL A 132 15.52 0.53 -3.78
CA VAL A 132 16.51 0.00 -2.83
C VAL A 132 17.83 0.76 -2.95
N ARG A 133 18.33 0.95 -4.17
CA ARG A 133 19.56 1.71 -4.41
C ARG A 133 19.44 3.18 -3.98
N TYR A 134 18.27 3.78 -4.16
CA TYR A 134 18.01 5.13 -3.67
C TYR A 134 18.03 5.18 -2.14
N ILE A 135 17.33 4.26 -1.46
CA ILE A 135 17.18 4.34 0.00
C ILE A 135 18.49 3.96 0.71
N THR A 136 19.21 2.97 0.21
CA THR A 136 20.53 2.58 0.76
C THR A 136 21.61 3.57 0.36
N GLY A 137 21.61 4.04 -0.87
CA GLY A 137 22.64 4.93 -1.42
C GLY A 137 24.05 4.32 -1.30
N ASP A 138 24.99 5.10 -0.73
CA ASP A 138 26.36 4.66 -0.47
C ASP A 138 26.54 4.10 0.97
N LEU A 139 25.41 3.88 1.67
CA LEU A 139 25.43 3.33 3.03
C LEU A 139 25.57 1.82 3.00
N SER A 140 26.08 1.24 4.10
CA SER A 140 25.94 -0.18 4.33
C SER A 140 24.45 -0.54 4.39
N VAL A 141 24.10 -1.72 3.88
CA VAL A 141 22.72 -2.23 3.92
C VAL A 141 22.21 -2.54 5.34
N ASP A 142 23.02 -2.31 6.36
CA ASP A 142 22.75 -2.58 7.77
C ASP A 142 22.25 -1.34 8.54
N GLU A 143 22.03 -0.20 7.87
CA GLU A 143 21.64 1.08 8.49
C GLU A 143 20.26 1.56 8.05
N LEU A 144 19.35 0.63 7.83
CA LEU A 144 17.95 0.91 7.51
C LEU A 144 17.11 1.03 8.77
N TYR A 145 16.15 1.94 8.75
CA TYR A 145 15.22 2.17 9.84
C TYR A 145 13.79 2.05 9.32
N CYS A 146 13.06 1.06 9.84
CA CYS A 146 11.64 0.86 9.62
C CYS A 146 10.93 0.88 10.99
N TYR A 147 9.80 1.55 11.07
CA TYR A 147 9.02 1.60 12.31
C TYR A 147 7.55 1.34 12.04
N ASP A 148 6.94 0.44 12.82
CA ASP A 148 5.49 0.34 12.95
C ASP A 148 4.98 1.44 13.88
N MET A 149 3.82 1.97 13.54
CA MET A 149 3.14 3.02 14.32
C MET A 149 1.85 2.44 14.92
N PRO A 150 1.92 1.84 16.12
CA PRO A 150 0.78 1.13 16.69
C PRO A 150 -0.47 1.99 16.79
N LYS A 151 -1.59 1.51 16.24
CA LYS A 151 -2.88 2.22 16.24
C LYS A 151 -2.82 3.61 15.61
N TYR A 152 -1.97 3.80 14.59
CA TYR A 152 -1.75 5.10 13.97
C TYR A 152 -3.06 5.79 13.58
N ASP A 153 -3.89 5.12 12.78
CA ASP A 153 -5.20 5.66 12.36
C ASP A 153 -6.08 6.09 13.55
N LYS A 154 -6.10 5.26 14.61
CA LYS A 154 -7.00 5.49 15.76
C LYS A 154 -6.62 6.67 16.62
N ASN A 155 -5.35 7.01 16.64
CA ASN A 155 -4.79 8.09 17.46
C ASN A 155 -4.48 9.35 16.64
N PHE A 156 -4.92 9.38 15.36
CA PHE A 156 -4.60 10.48 14.45
C PHE A 156 -5.24 11.80 14.93
N PRO A 157 -4.45 12.87 15.23
CA PRO A 157 -4.97 14.11 15.83
C PRO A 157 -5.83 14.90 14.85
N HIS A 158 -6.86 15.56 15.36
CA HIS A 158 -7.73 16.43 14.57
C HIS A 158 -6.98 17.54 13.88
N GLU A 159 -6.04 18.16 14.59
CA GLU A 159 -5.22 19.24 14.09
C GLU A 159 -4.46 18.86 12.83
N TRP A 160 -4.07 17.59 12.72
CA TRP A 160 -3.33 17.11 11.55
C TRP A 160 -4.21 17.00 10.31
N HIS A 161 -5.49 16.72 10.48
CA HIS A 161 -6.46 16.82 9.38
C HIS A 161 -6.58 18.28 8.91
N TYR A 162 -6.75 19.24 9.82
CA TYR A 162 -6.83 20.64 9.47
C TYR A 162 -5.56 21.16 8.80
N GLN A 163 -4.39 20.83 9.35
CA GLN A 163 -3.11 21.23 8.76
C GLN A 163 -2.88 20.58 7.40
N THR A 164 -3.34 19.34 7.20
CA THR A 164 -3.29 18.68 5.88
C THR A 164 -4.24 19.37 4.91
N ALA A 165 -5.43 19.71 5.36
CA ALA A 165 -6.38 20.49 4.56
C ALA A 165 -5.83 21.85 4.16
N GLN A 166 -5.18 22.58 5.08
CA GLN A 166 -4.51 23.87 4.81
C GLN A 166 -3.41 23.70 3.74
N LEU A 167 -2.58 22.67 3.87
CA LEU A 167 -1.55 22.36 2.87
C LEU A 167 -2.17 22.10 1.49
N ILE A 168 -3.23 21.31 1.43
CA ILE A 168 -3.93 21.04 0.17
C ILE A 168 -4.56 22.31 -0.37
N ALA A 169 -5.28 23.06 0.46
CA ALA A 169 -5.96 24.28 0.08
C ALA A 169 -5.01 25.34 -0.48
N SER A 170 -3.79 25.44 0.08
CA SER A 170 -2.76 26.38 -0.41
C SER A 170 -2.28 26.13 -1.84
N MET A 171 -2.60 24.95 -2.40
CA MET A 171 -2.26 24.57 -3.78
C MET A 171 -3.38 24.85 -4.79
N TYR A 172 -4.50 25.40 -4.32
CA TYR A 172 -5.66 25.74 -5.12
C TYR A 172 -5.93 27.25 -5.12
N GLU A 173 -6.78 27.72 -6.02
CA GLU A 173 -7.27 29.09 -5.98
C GLU A 173 -8.03 29.34 -4.68
N GLU A 174 -7.92 30.56 -4.13
CA GLU A 174 -8.46 30.95 -2.82
C GLU A 174 -9.94 30.59 -2.61
N LYS A 175 -10.75 30.72 -3.68
CA LYS A 175 -12.19 30.35 -3.64
C LYS A 175 -12.47 28.89 -3.24
N TRP A 176 -11.49 27.98 -3.42
CA TRP A 176 -11.61 26.58 -3.07
C TRP A 176 -11.08 26.24 -1.67
N SER A 177 -10.41 27.18 -1.03
CA SER A 177 -9.79 26.94 0.29
C SER A 177 -10.83 26.53 1.34
N ALA A 178 -11.88 27.33 1.52
CA ALA A 178 -12.93 27.02 2.51
C ALA A 178 -13.69 25.71 2.19
N PRO A 179 -14.12 25.41 0.95
CA PRO A 179 -14.69 24.11 0.62
C PRO A 179 -13.77 22.92 0.94
N ILE A 180 -12.48 23.02 0.61
CA ILE A 180 -11.49 21.96 0.92
C ILE A 180 -11.39 21.76 2.44
N MET A 181 -11.26 22.85 3.20
CA MET A 181 -11.23 22.79 4.66
C MET A 181 -12.45 22.09 5.25
N ARG A 182 -13.66 22.34 4.71
CA ARG A 182 -14.91 21.70 5.17
C ARG A 182 -14.96 20.20 4.89
N VAL A 183 -14.42 19.74 3.76
CA VAL A 183 -14.33 18.31 3.46
C VAL A 183 -13.51 17.57 4.51
N PHE A 184 -12.36 18.15 4.91
CA PHE A 184 -11.53 17.55 5.96
C PHE A 184 -12.09 17.75 7.37
N ALA A 185 -12.84 18.84 7.61
CA ALA A 185 -13.48 19.08 8.88
C ALA A 185 -14.53 18.00 9.25
N ARG A 186 -15.12 17.33 8.28
CA ARG A 186 -15.98 16.13 8.52
C ARG A 186 -15.24 15.03 9.29
N VAL A 187 -13.98 14.84 8.97
CA VAL A 187 -13.14 13.82 9.62
C VAL A 187 -12.57 14.37 10.93
N ALA A 188 -12.12 15.63 10.91
CA ALA A 188 -11.51 16.27 12.06
C ALA A 188 -12.50 16.50 13.22
N ASN A 189 -13.80 16.74 12.94
CA ASN A 189 -14.80 17.06 13.94
C ASN A 189 -15.48 15.81 14.54
N ALA A 190 -14.72 14.84 15.00
CA ALA A 190 -15.21 13.59 15.60
C ALA A 190 -16.14 12.79 14.66
N PRO A 191 -15.57 12.04 13.72
CA PRO A 191 -16.36 11.30 12.75
C PRO A 191 -17.35 10.35 13.44
N ALA A 192 -18.59 10.40 12.99
CA ALA A 192 -19.65 9.53 13.49
C ALA A 192 -19.55 8.15 12.80
N VAL A 193 -19.41 7.11 13.57
CA VAL A 193 -19.30 5.74 13.10
C VAL A 193 -20.52 4.92 13.51
N LEU A 194 -21.21 4.34 12.55
CA LEU A 194 -22.23 3.34 12.81
C LEU A 194 -21.53 2.02 13.11
N THR A 195 -21.73 1.52 14.32
CA THR A 195 -21.15 0.25 14.78
C THR A 195 -21.87 -0.96 14.14
N ILE A 196 -21.25 -2.12 14.20
CA ILE A 196 -21.82 -3.40 13.72
C ILE A 196 -23.14 -3.71 14.44
N THR A 197 -23.25 -3.33 15.71
CA THR A 197 -24.45 -3.53 16.55
C THR A 197 -25.55 -2.49 16.33
N GLY A 198 -25.34 -1.52 15.43
CA GLY A 198 -26.31 -0.48 15.11
C GLY A 198 -26.22 0.77 15.98
N GLY A 199 -25.32 0.83 16.94
CA GLY A 199 -25.06 2.03 17.74
C GLY A 199 -24.26 3.08 16.97
N ILE A 200 -24.34 4.35 17.36
CA ILE A 200 -23.54 5.44 16.83
C ILE A 200 -22.45 5.77 17.84
N MET A 201 -21.21 5.82 17.37
CA MET A 201 -20.06 6.19 18.16
C MET A 201 -19.39 7.43 17.53
N LEU A 202 -19.13 8.45 18.33
CA LEU A 202 -18.29 9.57 17.94
C LEU A 202 -16.84 9.25 18.33
N ARG A 203 -15.91 9.46 17.42
CA ARG A 203 -14.49 9.20 17.65
C ARG A 203 -13.73 10.51 17.79
N PRO A 204 -13.12 10.78 18.94
CA PRO A 204 -12.42 12.04 19.18
C PRO A 204 -11.12 12.18 18.39
N CYS A 205 -10.49 11.06 18.04
CA CYS A 205 -9.30 10.98 17.19
C CYS A 205 -9.51 9.85 16.19
N ASP A 206 -9.26 10.06 14.95
CA ASP A 206 -9.29 8.99 13.95
C ASP A 206 -8.89 9.49 12.55
N ASN A 207 -8.32 8.58 11.77
CA ASN A 207 -8.23 8.71 10.32
C ASN A 207 -8.95 7.50 9.68
N PRO A 208 -10.27 7.59 9.42
CA PRO A 208 -11.04 6.46 8.95
C PRO A 208 -10.43 5.84 7.69
N SER A 209 -10.20 4.52 7.69
CA SER A 209 -9.52 3.82 6.60
C SER A 209 -10.23 3.94 5.23
N GLY A 210 -11.54 4.20 5.23
CA GLY A 210 -12.36 4.36 4.03
C GLY A 210 -12.53 5.81 3.55
N GLN A 211 -11.95 6.79 4.21
CA GLN A 211 -12.02 8.17 3.71
C GLN A 211 -11.23 8.33 2.40
N PHE A 212 -11.60 9.34 1.63
CA PHE A 212 -11.05 9.58 0.29
C PHE A 212 -9.52 9.69 0.24
N ALA A 213 -8.89 10.34 1.21
CA ALA A 213 -7.47 10.66 1.20
C ALA A 213 -6.67 9.97 2.33
N THR A 214 -7.15 8.87 2.90
CA THR A 214 -6.52 8.20 4.07
C THR A 214 -5.02 8.00 3.89
N ILE A 215 -4.60 7.41 2.78
CA ILE A 215 -3.19 7.11 2.52
C ILE A 215 -2.35 8.38 2.41
N VAL A 216 -2.89 9.44 1.82
CA VAL A 216 -2.21 10.74 1.67
C VAL A 216 -2.07 11.41 3.02
N VAL A 217 -3.15 11.44 3.81
CA VAL A 217 -3.18 12.04 5.14
C VAL A 217 -2.20 11.34 6.08
N ASN A 218 -2.20 10.00 6.09
CA ASN A 218 -1.27 9.20 6.88
C ASN A 218 0.19 9.46 6.47
N THR A 219 0.47 9.44 5.17
CA THR A 219 1.83 9.69 4.64
C THR A 219 2.34 11.08 5.02
N ILE A 220 1.50 12.10 4.93
CA ILE A 220 1.85 13.47 5.36
C ILE A 220 2.06 13.52 6.87
N GLY A 221 1.26 12.77 7.65
CA GLY A 221 1.40 12.68 9.09
C GLY A 221 2.76 12.10 9.51
N ILE A 222 3.19 10.97 8.94
CA ILE A 222 4.53 10.41 9.19
C ILE A 222 5.62 11.38 8.74
N ARG A 223 5.43 12.06 7.60
CA ARG A 223 6.38 13.09 7.17
C ARG A 223 6.53 14.20 8.21
N ARG A 224 5.47 14.60 8.89
CA ARG A 224 5.54 15.57 10.01
C ARG A 224 6.35 15.06 11.19
N LEU A 225 6.16 13.78 11.56
CA LEU A 225 6.99 13.15 12.60
C LEU A 225 8.48 13.16 12.22
N MET A 226 8.80 12.88 10.96
CA MET A 226 10.17 12.97 10.46
C MET A 226 10.72 14.42 10.57
N MET A 227 9.92 15.41 10.21
CA MET A 227 10.33 16.80 10.34
C MET A 227 10.46 17.22 11.81
N ARG A 228 9.58 16.72 12.70
CA ARG A 228 9.71 16.93 14.14
C ARG A 228 10.99 16.31 14.69
N ALA A 229 11.31 15.07 14.28
CA ALA A 229 12.57 14.40 14.63
C ALA A 229 13.80 15.21 14.20
N TRP A 230 13.75 15.78 12.99
CA TRP A 230 14.79 16.67 12.48
C TRP A 230 14.92 17.94 13.36
N MET A 231 13.81 18.56 13.74
CA MET A 231 13.81 19.72 14.62
C MET A 231 14.33 19.39 16.03
N LEU A 232 14.04 18.22 16.56
CA LEU A 232 14.58 17.75 17.84
C LEU A 232 16.09 17.52 17.78
N ALA A 233 16.58 17.01 16.66
CA ALA A 233 18.00 16.80 16.44
C ALA A 233 18.81 18.10 16.38
N ASP A 234 18.20 19.14 15.81
CA ASP A 234 18.80 20.47 15.62
C ASP A 234 18.33 21.47 16.70
N GLY A 235 17.60 21.00 17.70
CA GLY A 235 16.92 21.81 18.71
C GLY A 235 17.81 22.74 19.54
N ASN A 236 19.14 22.62 19.44
CA ASN A 236 20.13 23.50 20.03
C ASN A 236 21.06 24.18 19.00
N ALA A 237 20.96 23.79 17.74
CA ALA A 237 21.74 24.41 16.70
C ALA A 237 20.90 25.54 16.08
N ASN A 238 21.06 26.74 16.62
CA ASN A 238 21.07 27.92 15.78
C ASN A 238 22.16 27.73 14.74
N VAL A 239 21.90 26.85 13.78
CA VAL A 239 22.78 26.66 12.64
C VAL A 239 22.86 28.00 11.93
N ALA A 240 23.98 28.59 12.04
CA ALA A 240 24.26 29.90 11.49
C ALA A 240 23.70 30.03 10.07
N GLY A 241 22.62 30.79 9.91
CA GLY A 241 22.05 31.16 8.62
C GLY A 241 21.28 30.14 7.83
N GLY A 242 21.09 28.91 8.31
CA GLY A 242 20.38 27.89 7.60
C GLY A 242 19.25 27.31 8.44
N GLY A 243 18.10 27.95 8.44
CA GLY A 243 16.90 27.35 9.01
C GLY A 243 16.72 25.90 8.52
N THR A 244 15.90 25.13 9.22
CA THR A 244 15.48 23.76 8.88
C THR A 244 14.90 23.66 7.47
N SER A 245 15.73 23.95 6.46
CA SER A 245 15.26 23.87 5.09
C SER A 245 15.04 22.42 4.71
N LEU A 246 13.97 22.16 4.00
CA LEU A 246 13.69 20.85 3.43
C LEU A 246 14.85 20.31 2.59
N ALA A 247 15.61 21.21 1.95
CA ALA A 247 16.80 20.87 1.17
C ALA A 247 17.92 20.29 2.06
N VAL A 248 18.12 20.86 3.24
CA VAL A 248 19.10 20.35 4.21
C VAL A 248 18.66 19.00 4.76
N PHE A 249 17.39 18.87 5.16
CA PHE A 249 16.84 17.58 5.57
C PHE A 249 17.08 16.50 4.50
N ASN A 250 16.67 16.76 3.26
CA ASN A 250 16.77 15.79 2.17
C ASN A 250 18.21 15.43 1.79
N ARG A 251 19.20 16.23 2.19
CA ARG A 251 20.63 15.92 2.03
C ARG A 251 21.07 14.84 3.02
N TRP A 252 20.53 14.83 4.22
CA TRP A 252 20.96 13.98 5.32
C TRP A 252 20.05 12.77 5.55
N VAL A 253 18.79 12.84 5.10
CA VAL A 253 17.79 11.81 5.34
C VAL A 253 17.15 11.39 4.03
N ARG A 254 17.31 10.13 3.67
CA ARG A 254 16.54 9.51 2.60
C ARG A 254 15.36 8.79 3.23
N VAL A 255 14.17 9.06 2.74
CA VAL A 255 12.95 8.52 3.35
C VAL A 255 11.91 8.17 2.30
N LYS A 256 11.21 7.06 2.53
CA LYS A 256 9.99 6.67 1.80
C LYS A 256 8.90 6.32 2.78
N ILE A 257 7.69 6.78 2.50
CA ILE A 257 6.53 6.65 3.39
C ILE A 257 5.32 6.27 2.55
N ILE A 258 4.54 5.29 3.00
CA ILE A 258 3.25 4.93 2.41
C ILE A 258 2.24 4.63 3.51
N GLY A 259 1.33 5.55 3.77
CA GLY A 259 0.45 5.43 4.94
C GLY A 259 1.23 5.59 6.23
N ASP A 260 1.16 4.62 7.11
CA ASP A 260 1.93 4.47 8.34
C ASP A 260 3.28 3.76 8.14
N ASP A 261 3.40 2.94 7.10
CA ASP A 261 4.67 2.30 6.74
C ASP A 261 5.73 3.34 6.36
N ASN A 262 6.91 3.23 6.94
CA ASN A 262 8.01 4.13 6.67
C ASN A 262 9.35 3.38 6.65
N ILE A 263 10.25 3.85 5.80
CA ILE A 263 11.63 3.40 5.74
C ILE A 263 12.53 4.61 5.50
N PHE A 264 13.62 4.71 6.24
CA PHE A 264 14.58 5.79 6.05
C PHE A 264 16.01 5.35 6.38
N THR A 265 16.95 6.13 5.85
CA THR A 265 18.37 6.05 6.16
C THR A 265 18.91 7.42 6.53
N LEU A 266 19.96 7.42 7.32
CA LEU A 266 20.66 8.62 7.76
C LEU A 266 22.06 8.62 7.12
N SER A 267 22.39 9.68 6.36
CA SER A 267 23.71 9.79 5.76
C SER A 267 24.80 9.78 6.84
N PRO A 268 25.92 9.09 6.62
CA PRO A 268 27.00 9.03 7.60
C PRO A 268 27.68 10.38 7.82
N GLY A 269 28.43 10.49 8.91
CA GLY A 269 29.18 11.70 9.26
C GLY A 269 28.47 12.59 10.26
N LEU A 270 28.46 13.90 10.04
CA LEU A 270 27.91 14.90 10.97
C LEU A 270 26.39 15.05 10.84
N ASN A 271 25.68 13.97 10.56
CA ASN A 271 24.21 14.01 10.54
C ASN A 271 23.69 14.31 11.96
N PRO A 272 22.94 15.41 12.15
CA PRO A 272 22.43 15.75 13.48
C PRO A 272 21.31 14.80 13.91
N MET A 273 20.51 14.26 12.97
CA MET A 273 19.41 13.35 13.26
C MET A 273 19.92 11.94 13.58
N LYS A 274 19.37 11.37 14.63
CA LYS A 274 19.57 9.97 15.06
C LYS A 274 18.21 9.28 15.13
N PRO A 275 18.16 7.94 15.08
CA PRO A 275 16.90 7.19 15.19
C PRO A 275 16.08 7.54 16.43
N GLU A 276 16.76 7.82 17.56
CA GLU A 276 16.12 8.16 18.83
C GLU A 276 15.27 9.44 18.73
N HIS A 277 15.64 10.40 17.86
CA HIS A 277 14.84 11.59 17.63
C HIS A 277 13.50 11.27 16.97
N PHE A 278 13.46 10.24 16.10
CA PHE A 278 12.20 9.78 15.51
C PHE A 278 11.32 9.08 16.55
N LEU A 279 11.91 8.26 17.42
CA LEU A 279 11.20 7.64 18.54
C LEU A 279 10.61 8.71 19.46
N GLN A 280 11.40 9.72 19.81
CA GLN A 280 10.93 10.83 20.64
C GLN A 280 9.80 11.61 19.97
N ALA A 281 9.93 11.93 18.68
CA ALA A 281 8.88 12.62 17.93
C ALA A 281 7.57 11.80 17.90
N GLY A 282 7.67 10.47 17.76
CA GLY A 282 6.54 9.56 17.83
C GLY A 282 5.87 9.57 19.19
N LEU A 283 6.66 9.48 20.26
CA LEU A 283 6.15 9.53 21.64
C LEU A 283 5.45 10.86 21.95
N GLU A 284 6.02 11.98 21.53
CA GLU A 284 5.39 13.32 21.65
C GLU A 284 4.07 13.40 20.88
N GLY A 285 3.96 12.69 19.75
CA GLY A 285 2.75 12.59 18.94
C GLY A 285 1.70 11.61 19.47
N GLY A 286 2.02 10.86 20.53
CA GLY A 286 1.12 9.85 21.10
C GLY A 286 1.23 8.46 20.47
N TRP A 287 2.27 8.22 19.64
CA TRP A 287 2.59 6.91 19.05
C TRP A 287 3.96 6.46 19.53
N PRO A 288 4.07 5.42 20.34
CA PRO A 288 5.34 4.77 20.59
C PRO A 288 5.75 3.96 19.34
N PRO A 289 6.71 4.43 18.53
CA PRO A 289 7.12 3.68 17.34
C PRO A 289 7.85 2.41 17.74
N ASP A 290 7.46 1.28 17.15
CA ASP A 290 8.14 0.00 17.32
C ASP A 290 9.09 -0.23 16.13
N ARG A 291 10.37 -0.47 16.40
CA ARG A 291 11.33 -0.75 15.34
C ARG A 291 11.03 -2.12 14.72
N GLU A 292 10.88 -2.14 13.39
CA GLU A 292 10.73 -3.36 12.61
C GLU A 292 12.07 -3.79 12.01
N GLY A 293 12.42 -5.07 12.23
CA GLY A 293 13.66 -5.64 11.74
C GLY A 293 14.92 -5.18 12.49
N THR A 294 16.07 -5.72 12.10
CA THR A 294 17.38 -5.46 12.73
C THR A 294 18.09 -4.24 12.13
N GLY A 295 17.56 -3.66 11.07
CA GLY A 295 18.19 -2.62 10.28
C GLY A 295 18.89 -3.15 9.03
N ARG A 296 18.90 -4.46 8.83
CA ARG A 296 19.41 -5.08 7.62
C ARG A 296 18.37 -5.05 6.51
N LEU A 297 18.83 -5.00 5.27
CA LEU A 297 17.94 -4.92 4.10
C LEU A 297 17.08 -6.18 3.93
N ASP A 298 17.62 -7.35 4.28
CA ASP A 298 16.97 -8.65 4.12
C ASP A 298 15.83 -8.88 5.13
N ASP A 299 15.85 -8.23 6.30
CA ASP A 299 14.80 -8.33 7.31
C ASP A 299 13.96 -7.05 7.48
N SER A 300 14.31 -5.97 6.78
CA SER A 300 13.57 -4.71 6.80
C SER A 300 12.37 -4.79 5.87
N LEU A 301 11.17 -4.57 6.41
CA LEU A 301 9.93 -4.62 5.65
C LEU A 301 9.43 -3.20 5.34
N PHE A 302 9.15 -2.94 4.07
CA PHE A 302 8.49 -1.72 3.64
C PHE A 302 7.29 -2.06 2.74
N ALA A 303 6.12 -1.53 3.07
CA ALA A 303 4.85 -1.90 2.43
C ALA A 303 4.62 -3.42 2.43
N GLY A 304 5.05 -4.09 3.50
CA GLY A 304 4.97 -5.54 3.69
C GLY A 304 5.88 -6.36 2.79
N ARG A 305 6.95 -5.76 2.24
CA ARG A 305 7.92 -6.40 1.34
C ARG A 305 9.33 -6.21 1.85
N GLY A 306 10.11 -7.28 1.83
CA GLY A 306 11.56 -7.25 1.99
C GLY A 306 12.28 -7.16 0.65
N SER A 307 13.61 -7.23 0.69
CA SER A 307 14.46 -7.14 -0.50
C SER A 307 15.43 -8.30 -0.57
N VAL A 308 15.55 -8.94 -1.72
CA VAL A 308 16.54 -9.98 -1.98
C VAL A 308 17.39 -9.59 -3.18
N LEU A 309 18.71 -9.80 -3.10
CA LEU A 309 19.63 -9.55 -4.20
C LEU A 309 19.68 -10.77 -5.12
N ALA A 310 19.22 -10.60 -6.36
CA ALA A 310 19.39 -11.58 -7.43
C ALA A 310 20.70 -11.33 -8.17
N GLN A 311 21.59 -12.33 -8.17
CA GLN A 311 22.87 -12.32 -8.89
C GLN A 311 22.83 -13.43 -9.95
N ILE A 312 22.53 -13.07 -11.19
CA ILE A 312 22.36 -14.05 -12.28
C ILE A 312 22.58 -13.40 -13.64
N GLY A 313 23.19 -14.12 -14.59
CA GLY A 313 23.38 -13.65 -15.97
C GLY A 313 24.15 -12.35 -16.09
N GLY A 314 25.04 -12.07 -15.14
CA GLY A 314 25.80 -10.80 -15.06
C GLY A 314 25.03 -9.63 -14.47
N TRP A 315 23.80 -9.86 -14.00
CA TRP A 315 22.98 -8.85 -13.33
C TRP A 315 23.08 -8.95 -11.81
N GLU A 316 23.08 -7.79 -11.15
CA GLU A 316 22.87 -7.63 -9.71
C GLU A 316 21.65 -6.73 -9.51
N ILE A 317 20.52 -7.30 -9.10
CA ILE A 317 19.21 -6.61 -9.04
C ILE A 317 18.50 -6.96 -7.73
N PHE A 318 18.01 -5.96 -7.03
CA PHE A 318 17.14 -6.16 -5.87
C PHE A 318 15.72 -6.45 -6.32
N LEU A 319 15.17 -7.57 -5.82
CA LEU A 319 13.80 -7.98 -6.06
C LEU A 319 12.97 -7.85 -4.78
N PRO A 320 11.68 -7.43 -4.88
CA PRO A 320 10.80 -7.42 -3.72
C PRO A 320 10.35 -8.85 -3.39
N PHE A 321 10.46 -9.27 -2.15
CA PHE A 321 9.84 -10.52 -1.71
C PHE A 321 8.81 -10.27 -0.62
N ILE A 322 7.86 -11.19 -0.49
CA ILE A 322 6.78 -11.15 0.50
C ILE A 322 6.95 -12.35 1.42
N ASN A 323 6.58 -12.17 2.68
CA ASN A 323 6.57 -13.27 3.64
C ASN A 323 5.83 -14.50 3.06
N PRO A 324 6.45 -15.69 3.09
CA PRO A 324 5.90 -16.94 2.56
C PRO A 324 4.46 -17.24 2.98
N ASP A 325 4.11 -17.02 4.25
CA ASP A 325 2.75 -17.23 4.75
C ASP A 325 1.70 -16.37 4.05
N LYS A 326 2.06 -15.14 3.66
CA LYS A 326 1.18 -14.26 2.89
C LYS A 326 1.01 -14.74 1.46
N ILE A 327 2.05 -15.34 0.88
CA ILE A 327 1.99 -15.91 -0.48
C ILE A 327 1.08 -17.14 -0.49
N LEU A 328 1.24 -18.05 0.47
CA LEU A 328 0.37 -19.22 0.62
C LEU A 328 -1.10 -18.83 0.75
N ALA A 329 -1.38 -17.73 1.45
CA ALA A 329 -2.74 -17.21 1.59
C ALA A 329 -3.42 -16.89 0.24
N VAL A 330 -2.68 -16.55 -0.80
CA VAL A 330 -3.24 -16.27 -2.14
C VAL A 330 -3.94 -17.51 -2.71
N ASN A 331 -3.39 -18.70 -2.49
CA ASN A 331 -3.98 -19.95 -2.96
C ASN A 331 -5.08 -20.48 -2.06
N GLU A 332 -4.91 -20.39 -0.74
CA GLU A 332 -5.82 -20.99 0.24
C GLU A 332 -7.10 -20.19 0.44
N TYR A 333 -7.02 -18.86 0.39
CA TYR A 333 -8.16 -18.01 0.65
C TYR A 333 -9.08 -17.88 -0.56
N ARG A 334 -10.32 -18.43 -0.45
CA ARG A 334 -11.31 -18.42 -1.53
C ARG A 334 -12.54 -17.61 -1.13
N LYS A 335 -12.83 -16.53 -1.86
CA LYS A 335 -14.16 -15.90 -1.86
C LYS A 335 -15.02 -16.47 -2.99
N GLY A 336 -16.19 -16.99 -2.63
CA GLY A 336 -17.19 -17.48 -3.59
C GLY A 336 -17.00 -18.93 -4.02
N LYS A 337 -17.71 -19.31 -5.10
CA LYS A 337 -17.72 -20.69 -5.62
C LYS A 337 -16.39 -21.04 -6.29
N PRO A 338 -15.95 -22.29 -6.22
CA PRO A 338 -14.79 -22.77 -6.98
C PRO A 338 -14.98 -22.49 -8.48
N ASP A 339 -13.90 -22.04 -9.12
CA ASP A 339 -13.86 -21.69 -10.54
C ASP A 339 -12.45 -21.99 -11.05
N ASP A 340 -12.34 -22.80 -12.10
CA ASP A 340 -11.07 -23.29 -12.62
C ASP A 340 -10.20 -22.13 -13.15
N VAL A 341 -10.79 -21.14 -13.82
CA VAL A 341 -10.08 -19.96 -14.31
C VAL A 341 -9.49 -19.18 -13.14
N LYS A 342 -10.29 -18.92 -12.09
CA LYS A 342 -9.83 -18.23 -10.91
C LYS A 342 -8.78 -19.02 -10.15
N THR A 343 -8.88 -20.32 -10.11
CA THR A 343 -7.88 -21.20 -9.46
C THR A 343 -6.56 -21.13 -10.20
N LEU A 344 -6.57 -21.23 -11.53
CA LEU A 344 -5.36 -21.06 -12.36
C LEU A 344 -4.74 -19.66 -12.19
N MET A 345 -5.55 -18.59 -12.21
CA MET A 345 -5.07 -17.22 -12.01
C MET A 345 -4.41 -17.03 -10.64
N ARG A 346 -4.96 -17.63 -9.60
CA ARG A 346 -4.37 -17.59 -8.25
C ARG A 346 -3.09 -18.39 -8.16
N ALA A 347 -3.05 -19.58 -8.75
CA ALA A 347 -1.84 -20.39 -8.81
C ALA A 347 -0.69 -19.61 -9.49
N TYR A 348 -0.99 -18.95 -10.61
CA TYR A 348 -0.04 -18.06 -11.28
C TYR A 348 0.41 -16.90 -10.38
N ALA A 349 -0.55 -16.19 -9.77
CA ALA A 349 -0.24 -15.04 -8.90
C ALA A 349 0.61 -15.45 -7.68
N ALA A 350 0.36 -16.61 -7.10
CA ALA A 350 1.16 -17.13 -5.99
C ALA A 350 2.58 -17.50 -6.45
N ALA A 351 2.72 -18.17 -7.60
CA ALA A 351 4.03 -18.48 -8.17
C ALA A 351 4.80 -17.20 -8.55
N GLU A 352 4.14 -16.21 -9.13
CA GLU A 352 4.74 -14.90 -9.46
C GLU A 352 5.23 -14.19 -8.20
N LEU A 353 4.41 -14.11 -7.16
CA LEU A 353 4.79 -13.48 -5.89
C LEU A 353 5.93 -14.22 -5.17
N ALA A 354 6.01 -15.54 -5.34
CA ALA A 354 7.08 -16.37 -4.80
C ALA A 354 8.37 -16.34 -5.64
N PHE A 355 8.33 -15.85 -6.88
CA PHE A 355 9.48 -15.90 -7.79
C PHE A 355 10.76 -15.30 -7.19
N PRO A 356 10.76 -14.17 -6.47
CA PRO A 356 11.96 -13.64 -5.82
C PRO A 356 12.61 -14.60 -4.82
N LEU A 357 11.84 -15.54 -4.24
CA LEU A 357 12.35 -16.54 -3.29
C LEU A 357 13.33 -17.53 -3.93
N VAL A 358 13.38 -17.62 -5.27
CA VAL A 358 14.43 -18.36 -6.00
C VAL A 358 15.82 -17.91 -5.58
N PHE A 359 15.96 -16.63 -5.23
CA PHE A 359 17.22 -15.99 -4.83
C PHE A 359 17.35 -15.83 -3.30
N HIS A 360 16.33 -16.26 -2.57
CA HIS A 360 16.29 -16.28 -1.10
C HIS A 360 16.43 -17.72 -0.59
N GLY A 361 16.74 -17.89 0.69
CA GLY A 361 16.86 -19.23 1.30
C GLY A 361 15.58 -20.10 1.30
N GLU A 362 14.44 -19.54 0.90
CA GLU A 362 13.12 -20.20 0.88
C GLU A 362 12.65 -20.56 -0.54
N SER A 363 13.57 -20.92 -1.41
CA SER A 363 13.30 -21.30 -2.79
C SER A 363 12.36 -22.49 -2.96
N GLU A 364 12.29 -23.39 -1.96
CA GLU A 364 11.38 -24.54 -1.95
C GLU A 364 9.92 -24.13 -2.12
N LEU A 365 9.48 -23.08 -1.45
CA LEU A 365 8.13 -22.56 -1.58
C LEU A 365 7.84 -22.11 -3.03
N PHE A 366 8.79 -21.42 -3.67
CA PHE A 366 8.60 -21.07 -5.09
C PHE A 366 8.43 -22.31 -5.96
N LEU A 367 9.26 -23.34 -5.77
CA LEU A 367 9.21 -24.56 -6.56
C LEU A 367 7.84 -25.24 -6.42
N GLN A 368 7.34 -25.41 -5.20
CA GLN A 368 6.02 -26.01 -4.95
C GLN A 368 4.88 -25.21 -5.62
N LEU A 369 4.89 -23.88 -5.49
CA LEU A 369 3.86 -23.03 -6.05
C LEU A 369 3.94 -22.95 -7.58
N TYR A 370 5.14 -22.98 -8.13
CA TYR A 370 5.35 -23.01 -9.58
C TYR A 370 4.88 -24.35 -10.19
N ASP A 371 5.18 -25.47 -9.55
CA ASP A 371 4.68 -26.79 -9.97
C ASP A 371 3.14 -26.85 -9.91
N TYR A 372 2.56 -26.37 -8.84
CA TYR A 372 1.10 -26.26 -8.71
C TYR A 372 0.49 -25.42 -9.85
N PHE A 373 1.11 -24.27 -10.17
CA PHE A 373 0.71 -23.46 -11.31
C PHE A 373 0.83 -24.23 -12.64
N MET A 374 1.95 -24.93 -12.87
CA MET A 374 2.19 -25.67 -14.11
C MET A 374 1.20 -26.82 -14.30
N VAL A 375 0.81 -27.52 -13.24
CA VAL A 375 -0.26 -28.53 -13.27
C VAL A 375 -1.58 -27.92 -13.72
N TRP A 376 -2.01 -26.80 -13.09
CA TRP A 376 -3.25 -26.12 -13.47
C TRP A 376 -3.20 -25.56 -14.89
N LYS A 377 -2.05 -25.05 -15.32
CA LYS A 377 -1.84 -24.58 -16.70
C LYS A 377 -1.99 -25.75 -17.70
N ALA A 378 -1.38 -26.92 -17.43
CA ALA A 378 -1.51 -28.10 -18.27
C ALA A 378 -2.97 -28.55 -18.36
N VAL A 379 -3.70 -28.62 -17.25
CA VAL A 379 -5.14 -28.95 -17.23
C VAL A 379 -5.93 -27.93 -18.07
N GLY A 380 -5.65 -26.65 -17.95
CA GLY A 380 -6.30 -25.61 -18.75
C GLY A 380 -6.06 -25.74 -20.25
N LEU A 381 -4.83 -26.08 -20.66
CA LEU A 381 -4.47 -26.23 -22.08
C LEU A 381 -5.29 -27.35 -22.80
N VAL A 382 -5.64 -28.39 -22.07
CA VAL A 382 -6.44 -29.51 -22.61
C VAL A 382 -7.94 -29.37 -22.32
N SER A 383 -8.36 -28.34 -21.63
CA SER A 383 -9.75 -28.11 -21.24
C SER A 383 -10.65 -27.88 -22.45
N ARG A 384 -11.91 -28.32 -22.36
CA ARG A 384 -12.97 -28.05 -23.32
C ARG A 384 -13.58 -26.66 -23.12
N ASP A 385 -13.41 -26.06 -21.93
CA ASP A 385 -13.85 -24.68 -21.67
C ASP A 385 -12.95 -23.69 -22.43
N PRO A 386 -13.50 -22.92 -23.38
CA PRO A 386 -12.72 -21.97 -24.19
C PRO A 386 -12.06 -20.88 -23.35
N LEU A 387 -12.73 -20.40 -22.28
CA LEU A 387 -12.20 -19.34 -21.41
C LEU A 387 -11.02 -19.86 -20.58
N PHE A 388 -11.16 -21.06 -19.99
CA PHE A 388 -10.10 -21.67 -19.23
C PHE A 388 -8.88 -21.97 -20.10
N ARG A 389 -9.09 -22.51 -21.34
CA ARG A 389 -8.00 -22.73 -22.30
C ARG A 389 -7.31 -21.44 -22.71
N ALA A 390 -8.07 -20.41 -23.07
CA ALA A 390 -7.49 -19.12 -23.46
C ALA A 390 -6.68 -18.49 -22.32
N THR A 391 -7.15 -18.60 -21.08
CA THR A 391 -6.41 -18.15 -19.91
C THR A 391 -5.10 -18.93 -19.74
N ALA A 392 -5.13 -20.25 -19.84
CA ALA A 392 -3.94 -21.09 -19.71
C ALA A 392 -2.87 -20.78 -20.78
N VAL A 393 -3.30 -20.55 -22.04
CA VAL A 393 -2.40 -20.12 -23.12
C VAL A 393 -1.77 -18.74 -22.82
N GLY A 394 -2.57 -17.80 -22.31
CA GLY A 394 -2.13 -16.42 -22.08
C GLY A 394 -1.21 -16.23 -20.86
N LEU A 395 -1.15 -17.20 -19.92
CA LEU A 395 -0.32 -17.06 -18.74
C LEU A 395 1.15 -17.39 -19.03
N PRO A 396 2.08 -16.47 -18.69
CA PRO A 396 3.50 -16.61 -19.00
C PRO A 396 4.22 -17.55 -18.02
N GLY A 397 5.48 -17.92 -18.36
CA GLY A 397 6.39 -18.66 -17.49
C GLY A 397 7.42 -17.78 -16.78
N MET A 398 8.49 -18.40 -16.26
CA MET A 398 9.56 -17.74 -15.48
C MET A 398 10.24 -16.57 -16.23
N GLU A 399 10.42 -16.69 -17.54
CA GLU A 399 11.01 -15.61 -18.35
C GLU A 399 10.23 -14.30 -18.20
N ARG A 400 8.91 -14.38 -18.23
CA ARG A 400 8.05 -13.21 -18.06
C ARG A 400 8.07 -12.69 -16.63
N MET A 401 8.12 -13.60 -15.63
CA MET A 401 8.25 -13.20 -14.23
C MET A 401 9.54 -12.41 -14.02
N TRP A 402 10.68 -12.89 -14.54
CA TRP A 402 11.93 -12.15 -14.51
C TRP A 402 11.82 -10.76 -15.15
N THR A 403 11.35 -10.69 -16.40
CA THR A 403 11.21 -9.43 -17.12
C THR A 403 10.28 -8.45 -16.40
N GLN A 404 9.19 -8.96 -15.80
CA GLN A 404 8.24 -8.15 -15.06
C GLN A 404 8.87 -7.52 -13.82
N TYR A 405 9.70 -8.25 -13.09
CA TYR A 405 10.37 -7.69 -11.91
C TYR A 405 11.52 -6.75 -12.26
N THR A 406 12.31 -7.07 -13.30
CA THR A 406 13.63 -6.46 -13.51
C THR A 406 13.69 -5.47 -14.67
N ASP A 407 12.80 -5.57 -15.64
CA ASP A 407 12.88 -4.90 -16.96
C ASP A 407 14.20 -5.22 -17.71
N LYS A 408 14.76 -6.40 -17.47
CA LYS A 408 15.99 -6.88 -18.12
C LYS A 408 15.70 -8.11 -18.96
N PRO A 409 16.50 -8.34 -20.02
CA PRO A 409 16.45 -9.60 -20.76
C PRO A 409 16.64 -10.77 -19.79
N CYS A 410 15.81 -11.81 -19.95
CA CYS A 410 15.87 -12.95 -19.06
C CYS A 410 17.10 -13.83 -19.37
N PRO A 411 17.98 -14.09 -18.40
CA PRO A 411 19.04 -15.08 -18.53
C PRO A 411 18.48 -16.49 -18.37
N ILE A 412 17.61 -16.90 -19.30
CA ILE A 412 16.77 -18.10 -19.16
C ILE A 412 17.59 -19.36 -18.92
N ARG A 413 18.78 -19.49 -19.53
CA ARG A 413 19.63 -20.65 -19.36
C ARG A 413 20.13 -20.78 -17.91
N GLU A 414 20.65 -19.69 -17.38
CA GLU A 414 21.18 -19.63 -16.01
C GLU A 414 20.05 -19.74 -14.98
N LEU A 415 18.93 -19.09 -15.24
CA LEU A 415 17.73 -19.19 -14.38
C LEU A 415 17.21 -20.64 -14.33
N THR A 416 17.10 -21.29 -15.48
CA THR A 416 16.71 -22.71 -15.53
C THR A 416 17.72 -23.62 -14.82
N GLN A 417 19.01 -23.36 -14.96
CA GLN A 417 20.03 -24.13 -14.24
C GLN A 417 19.93 -23.93 -12.72
N LEU A 418 19.70 -22.68 -12.27
CA LEU A 418 19.51 -22.37 -10.86
C LEU A 418 18.30 -23.10 -10.28
N VAL A 419 17.15 -23.02 -10.95
CA VAL A 419 15.90 -23.67 -10.54
C VAL A 419 16.06 -25.19 -10.53
N ASN A 420 16.65 -25.80 -11.57
CA ASN A 420 16.89 -27.23 -11.61
C ASN A 420 17.86 -27.72 -10.53
N LYS A 421 18.87 -26.90 -10.16
CA LYS A 421 19.74 -27.21 -9.03
C LYS A 421 18.96 -27.23 -7.72
N GLN A 422 18.07 -26.26 -7.51
CA GLN A 422 17.23 -26.20 -6.31
C GLN A 422 16.26 -27.38 -6.22
N TYR A 423 15.65 -27.83 -7.34
CA TYR A 423 14.84 -29.06 -7.36
C TYR A 423 15.62 -30.26 -6.87
N ARG A 424 16.85 -30.48 -7.37
CA ARG A 424 17.68 -31.61 -6.92
C ARG A 424 17.99 -31.55 -5.44
N CYS A 425 18.37 -30.37 -4.92
CA CYS A 425 18.65 -30.21 -3.50
C CYS A 425 17.40 -30.49 -2.64
N ALA A 426 16.22 -30.09 -3.11
CA ALA A 426 14.97 -30.31 -2.40
C ALA A 426 14.56 -31.81 -2.42
N GLU A 427 14.76 -32.53 -3.55
CA GLU A 427 14.54 -33.98 -3.65
C GLU A 427 15.49 -34.75 -2.73
N GLU A 428 16.77 -34.37 -2.68
CA GLU A 428 17.78 -34.97 -1.77
C GLU A 428 17.43 -34.73 -0.31
N GLY A 429 16.77 -33.61 0.01
CA GLY A 429 16.23 -33.26 1.33
C GLY A 429 14.92 -33.96 1.69
N GLY A 430 14.37 -34.81 0.80
CA GLY A 430 13.14 -35.59 1.03
C GLY A 430 11.85 -34.89 0.63
N ALA A 431 11.91 -33.75 -0.07
CA ALA A 431 10.74 -33.09 -0.64
C ALA A 431 10.27 -33.85 -1.91
N SER A 432 8.99 -34.16 -1.98
CA SER A 432 8.36 -34.78 -3.15
C SER A 432 7.75 -33.71 -4.05
N PHE A 433 8.33 -33.48 -5.24
CA PHE A 433 7.80 -32.55 -6.24
C PHE A 433 7.18 -33.30 -7.41
N LEU A 434 6.10 -32.78 -7.95
CA LEU A 434 5.56 -33.15 -9.23
C LEU A 434 6.41 -32.52 -10.34
N LEU A 435 7.44 -33.25 -10.80
CA LEU A 435 8.24 -32.84 -11.96
C LEU A 435 7.36 -32.83 -13.22
N VAL A 436 6.86 -31.65 -13.57
CA VAL A 436 6.28 -31.45 -14.92
C VAL A 436 7.45 -31.06 -15.84
N HIS A 437 8.13 -32.06 -16.37
CA HIS A 437 9.01 -31.86 -17.51
C HIS A 437 8.14 -31.57 -18.73
N GLY A 438 8.10 -30.33 -19.15
CA GLY A 438 7.34 -29.92 -20.32
C GLY A 438 7.91 -28.66 -20.95
N ALA A 439 8.45 -28.84 -22.12
CA ALA A 439 9.06 -27.90 -23.04
C ALA A 439 8.36 -26.55 -23.21
#